data_39e1a38b6af58f2f4decc56b106a7101
#
_entry.id   39e1a38b6af58f2f4decc56b106a7101
#
_cell.length_a   1.000
_cell.length_b   1.000
_cell.length_c   1.000
_cell.angle_alpha   90.00
_cell.angle_beta   90.00
_cell.angle_gamma   90.00
#
_symmetry.space_group_name_H-M   'P 1'
#
loop_
_entity.id
_entity.type
_entity.pdbx_description
1 polymer ?
#
loop_
_entity_poly.entity_id
_entity_poly.type
_entity_poly.pdbx_seq_one_letter_code
_entity_poly.pdbx_strand_id
1 'polypeptide(L)'
;MPYGKPSLGTTPSNAVFQEIPAGAIDGLNTVYTLANAPVPATSLQLYLNRVLMVDTTDYALVGLTITMTLAPQVGDTFVAYYFF
;
A
#
# COMPACT_ATOMS: atom_id res chain seq x y z
N MET A 1 -29.12 -6.97 -18.45
CA MET A 1 -28.83 -6.67 -18.10
C MET A 1 -28.38 -6.40 -17.89
N PRO A 2 -28.47 -6.14 -17.92
CA PRO A 2 -28.00 -5.83 -17.62
C PRO A 2 -27.61 -5.63 -16.77
N TYR A 3 -27.54 -5.81 -16.54
CA TYR A 3 -27.29 -5.48 -15.67
C TYR A 3 -26.52 -4.54 -15.54
N GLY A 4 -26.68 -4.12 -15.66
CA GLY A 4 -26.11 -3.00 -15.52
C GLY A 4 -25.21 -2.81 -14.55
N LYS A 5 -24.65 -2.29 -14.63
CA LYS A 5 -23.93 -2.14 -13.74
C LYS A 5 -24.17 -1.18 -13.00
N PRO A 6 -24.45 -1.40 -12.14
CA PRO A 6 -24.78 -0.37 -11.34
C PRO A 6 -23.62 0.35 -10.99
N SER A 7 -23.63 1.48 -11.15
CA SER A 7 -22.63 2.26 -10.67
C SER A 7 -22.79 2.52 -9.29
N LEU A 8 -21.87 2.29 -8.52
CA LEU A 8 -21.99 2.53 -7.15
C LEU A 8 -21.44 3.85 -6.72
N GLY A 9 -20.87 4.60 -7.55
CA GLY A 9 -20.42 5.93 -7.24
C GLY A 9 -19.33 6.05 -6.20
N THR A 10 -19.19 5.05 -5.35
CA THR A 10 -18.15 5.07 -4.33
C THR A 10 -17.05 4.09 -4.61
N THR A 11 -17.15 3.39 -5.74
CA THR A 11 -16.15 2.43 -6.12
C THR A 11 -14.88 3.16 -6.53
N PRO A 12 -13.73 2.76 -6.03
CA PRO A 12 -12.49 3.34 -6.51
C PRO A 12 -12.34 3.06 -7.99
N SER A 13 -11.81 4.03 -8.72
CA SER A 13 -11.70 3.93 -10.15
C SER A 13 -10.52 3.11 -10.60
N ASN A 14 -9.50 2.99 -9.76
CA ASN A 14 -8.23 2.42 -10.17
C ASN A 14 -7.73 1.40 -9.17
N ALA A 15 -7.05 0.39 -9.67
CA ALA A 15 -6.37 -0.60 -8.86
C ALA A 15 -4.88 -0.52 -9.15
N VAL A 16 -4.08 -0.62 -8.11
CA VAL A 16 -2.63 -0.63 -8.22
C VAL A 16 -2.11 -1.99 -7.81
N PHE A 17 -1.28 -2.58 -8.65
CA PHE A 17 -0.69 -3.88 -8.40
C PHE A 17 0.82 -3.77 -8.38
N GLN A 18 1.44 -4.35 -7.37
CA GLN A 18 2.90 -4.47 -7.28
C GLN A 18 3.63 -3.14 -7.36
N GLU A 19 3.07 -2.11 -6.75
CA GLU A 19 3.81 -0.86 -6.65
C GLU A 19 4.93 -1.01 -5.63
N ILE A 20 6.11 -0.48 -5.96
CA ILE A 20 7.20 -0.42 -5.01
C ILE A 20 7.15 0.96 -4.36
N PRO A 21 6.77 1.06 -3.07
CA PRO A 21 6.74 2.37 -2.43
C PRO A 21 8.09 3.07 -2.52
N ALA A 22 8.05 4.38 -2.73
CA ALA A 22 9.27 5.14 -2.90
C ALA A 22 9.98 5.31 -1.57
N GLY A 23 11.28 5.08 -1.56
CA GLY A 23 12.11 5.21 -0.37
C GLY A 23 13.26 4.22 -0.42
N ALA A 24 14.35 4.54 0.25
CA ALA A 24 15.52 3.68 0.25
C ALA A 24 15.28 2.47 1.17
N ILE A 25 15.64 1.29 0.71
CA ILE A 25 15.62 0.07 1.54
C ILE A 25 17.06 -0.17 1.98
N ASP A 26 17.42 0.44 3.09
CA ASP A 26 18.81 0.47 3.55
C ASP A 26 19.02 0.01 5.00
N GLY A 27 17.95 -0.53 5.61
CA GLY A 27 18.03 -0.98 7.00
C GLY A 27 17.81 0.12 8.02
N LEU A 28 17.69 1.38 7.60
CA LEU A 28 17.50 2.52 8.49
C LEU A 28 16.23 3.28 8.19
N ASN A 29 15.84 3.39 6.92
CA ASN A 29 14.68 4.17 6.53
C ASN A 29 13.39 3.45 6.86
N THR A 30 12.50 4.13 7.57
CA THR A 30 11.18 3.60 7.90
C THR A 30 10.05 4.29 7.14
N VAL A 31 10.35 5.34 6.37
CA VAL A 31 9.32 6.16 5.72
C VAL A 31 9.33 5.92 4.22
N TYR A 32 8.15 5.58 3.70
CA TYR A 32 7.96 5.28 2.28
C TYR A 32 6.74 6.01 1.77
N THR A 33 6.69 6.28 0.48
CA THR A 33 5.62 7.06 -0.13
C THR A 33 4.98 6.29 -1.27
N LEU A 34 3.66 6.22 -1.27
CA LEU A 34 2.89 5.66 -2.38
C LEU A 34 2.65 6.72 -3.45
N ALA A 35 2.43 6.28 -4.67
CA ALA A 35 2.09 7.19 -5.77
C ALA A 35 0.71 7.79 -5.59
N ASN A 36 -0.20 7.06 -4.94
CA ASN A 36 -1.58 7.52 -4.73
C ASN A 36 -2.03 7.16 -3.33
N ALA A 37 -2.95 7.94 -2.79
CA ALA A 37 -3.53 7.62 -1.49
C ALA A 37 -4.55 6.50 -1.64
N PRO A 38 -4.42 5.39 -0.90
CA PRO A 38 -5.40 4.30 -0.98
C PRO A 38 -6.81 4.75 -0.62
N VAL A 39 -7.80 4.26 -1.37
CA VAL A 39 -9.21 4.52 -1.13
C VAL A 39 -9.98 3.20 -1.23
N PRO A 40 -10.55 2.73 -0.15
CA PRO A 40 -10.36 3.23 1.22
C PRO A 40 -8.95 2.95 1.70
N ALA A 41 -8.53 3.61 2.76
CA ALA A 41 -7.20 3.39 3.31
C ALA A 41 -6.95 1.92 3.63
N THR A 42 -7.99 1.22 4.05
CA THR A 42 -7.93 -0.20 4.37
C THR A 42 -7.74 -1.09 3.15
N SER A 43 -7.82 -0.55 1.93
CA SER A 43 -7.56 -1.35 0.74
C SER A 43 -6.08 -1.67 0.58
N LEU A 44 -5.20 -0.96 1.28
CA LEU A 44 -3.77 -1.21 1.14
C LEU A 44 -3.40 -2.59 1.66
N GLN A 45 -2.73 -3.35 0.80
CA GLN A 45 -2.08 -4.61 1.17
C GLN A 45 -0.60 -4.44 0.91
N LEU A 46 0.15 -4.40 1.99
CA LEU A 46 1.58 -4.14 1.94
C LEU A 46 2.32 -5.42 2.26
N TYR A 47 3.24 -5.81 1.38
CA TYR A 47 4.00 -7.03 1.54
C TYR A 47 5.48 -6.71 1.66
N LEU A 48 6.12 -7.32 2.62
CA LEU A 48 7.57 -7.28 2.77
C LEU A 48 8.07 -8.71 2.66
N ASN A 49 8.90 -8.98 1.66
CA ASN A 49 9.39 -10.34 1.39
C ASN A 49 8.25 -11.34 1.24
N ARG A 50 7.16 -10.92 0.56
CA ARG A 50 5.97 -11.74 0.33
C ARG A 50 5.15 -12.02 1.57
N VAL A 51 5.43 -11.34 2.68
CA VAL A 51 4.67 -11.47 3.91
C VAL A 51 3.80 -10.25 4.06
N LEU A 52 2.49 -10.46 4.21
CA LEU A 52 1.54 -9.35 4.40
C LEU A 52 1.80 -8.69 5.72
N MET A 53 1.99 -7.37 5.68
CA MET A 53 2.18 -6.56 6.88
C MET A 53 0.84 -6.22 7.49
N VAL A 54 0.79 -6.14 8.80
CA VAL A 54 -0.44 -5.86 9.55
C VAL A 54 -0.53 -4.37 9.81
N ASP A 55 -1.64 -3.76 9.37
CA ASP A 55 -1.90 -2.34 9.56
C ASP A 55 -1.88 -2.01 11.06
N THR A 56 -1.29 -0.88 11.38
CA THR A 56 -1.10 -0.32 12.72
C THR A 56 -0.15 -1.11 13.60
N THR A 57 0.18 -2.34 13.26
CA THR A 57 1.17 -3.15 14.00
C THR A 57 2.52 -3.07 13.32
N ASP A 58 2.56 -3.38 12.03
CA ASP A 58 3.81 -3.41 11.28
C ASP A 58 4.09 -2.09 10.57
N TYR A 59 3.05 -1.30 10.32
CA TYR A 59 3.19 -0.01 9.67
C TYR A 59 2.01 0.87 10.02
N ALA A 60 2.15 2.17 9.75
CA ALA A 60 1.05 3.13 9.80
C ALA A 60 0.95 3.83 8.46
N LEU A 61 -0.28 4.05 7.99
CA LEU A 61 -0.53 4.77 6.74
C LEU A 61 -1.22 6.09 7.05
N VAL A 62 -0.67 7.18 6.53
CA VAL A 62 -1.30 8.50 6.58
C VAL A 62 -1.21 9.09 5.18
N GLY A 63 -2.35 9.18 4.50
CA GLY A 63 -2.40 9.68 3.13
C GLY A 63 -1.54 8.83 2.20
N LEU A 64 -0.45 9.39 1.71
CA LEU A 64 0.50 8.71 0.83
C LEU A 64 1.65 8.06 1.60
N THR A 65 1.78 8.35 2.89
CA THR A 65 2.98 8.03 3.64
C THR A 65 2.79 6.76 4.45
N ILE A 66 3.70 5.82 4.27
CA ILE A 66 3.80 4.59 5.05
C ILE A 66 4.99 4.75 5.98
N THR A 67 4.76 4.53 7.28
CA THR A 67 5.84 4.50 8.26
C THR A 67 5.92 3.09 8.82
N MET A 68 7.04 2.42 8.57
CA MET A 68 7.26 1.05 9.03
C MET A 68 7.69 1.05 10.49
N THR A 69 7.20 0.08 11.24
CA THR A 69 7.65 -0.12 12.63
C THR A 69 9.11 -0.54 12.66
N LEU A 70 9.51 -1.40 11.74
CA LEU A 70 10.90 -1.82 11.60
C LEU A 70 11.36 -1.47 10.20
N ALA A 71 12.57 -0.94 10.09
CA ALA A 71 13.12 -0.56 8.80
C ALA A 71 13.39 -1.80 7.94
N PRO A 72 12.89 -1.82 6.69
CA PRO A 72 13.26 -2.88 5.76
C PRO A 72 14.77 -2.92 5.55
N GLN A 73 15.30 -4.13 5.41
CA GLN A 73 16.73 -4.35 5.28
C GLN A 73 17.16 -4.39 3.82
N VAL A 74 18.41 -4.10 3.57
CA VAL A 74 18.97 -4.21 2.23
C VAL A 74 18.69 -5.60 1.67
N GLY A 75 18.13 -5.63 0.45
CA GLY A 75 17.77 -6.90 -0.19
C GLY A 75 16.33 -7.32 0.03
N ASP A 76 15.60 -6.65 0.93
CA ASP A 76 14.19 -6.94 1.11
C ASP A 76 13.39 -6.48 -0.11
N THR A 77 12.31 -7.21 -0.40
CA THR A 77 11.35 -6.80 -1.44
C THR A 77 10.12 -6.19 -0.78
N PHE A 78 9.64 -5.10 -1.35
CA PHE A 78 8.57 -4.32 -0.74
C PHE A 78 7.56 -3.96 -1.82
N VAL A 79 6.34 -4.44 -1.72
CA VAL A 79 5.33 -4.18 -2.74
C VAL A 79 3.99 -3.85 -2.10
N ALA A 80 3.22 -3.03 -2.79
CA ALA A 80 1.92 -2.57 -2.33
C ALA A 80 0.86 -2.83 -3.39
N TYR A 81 -0.33 -3.21 -2.92
CA TYR A 81 -1.53 -3.37 -3.72
C TYR A 81 -2.60 -2.54 -3.06
N TYR A 82 -3.34 -1.75 -3.81
CA TYR A 82 -4.41 -0.93 -3.25
C TYR A 82 -5.31 -0.39 -4.34
N PHE A 83 -6.40 0.23 -3.92
CA PHE A 83 -7.30 0.97 -4.81
C PHE A 83 -7.20 2.46 -4.54
N PHE A 84 -7.50 3.24 -5.56
CA PHE A 84 -7.62 4.69 -5.36
C PHE A 84 -8.59 5.35 -6.35
#